data_e2a98570753329842c3bd57da2bff290
#
_entry.id   e2a98570753329842c3bd57da2bff290
#
_cell.length_a   1.000
_cell.length_b   1.000
_cell.length_c   1.000
_cell.angle_alpha   90.00
_cell.angle_beta   90.00
_cell.angle_gamma   90.00
#
_symmetry.space_group_name_H-M   'P 1'
#
loop_
_entity.id
_entity.type
_entity.pdbx_description
1 polymer ?
#
loop_
_entity_poly.entity_id
_entity_poly.type
_entity_poly.pdbx_seq_one_letter_code
_entity_poly.pdbx_strand_id
1 'polypeptide(L)'
;LLERLLTEARQFVNADAGSIYIKEGAELKFSYTQNETIRKKLPEGKKLIYSTFAIPINEKSIAGHAALTGKTLNIKDVYNLQDGVPYSFDRQYDEISRYRTKSMITFPLKTHRGDVIGVLQLINALDKDKNIIRFAEEDEPFIMHFANNAAIAVERAMMTRAIILRMIRMAELRDPKETGAHVNRVAAYSVEIYETWALQKGIPEKEIN
;
A
#
# COMPACT_ATOMS: atom_id res chain seq x y z
N LEU A 1 2.31 -12.25 -0.92
CA LEU A 1 3.73 -11.92 -0.69
C LEU A 1 3.87 -10.57 0.01
N LEU A 2 3.34 -9.45 -0.54
CA LEU A 2 3.47 -8.10 0.05
C LEU A 2 2.85 -8.01 1.45
N GLU A 3 1.68 -8.62 1.65
CA GLU A 3 1.03 -8.67 2.96
C GLU A 3 1.94 -9.36 4.01
N ARG A 4 2.58 -10.44 3.62
CA ARG A 4 3.53 -11.16 4.50
C ARG A 4 4.77 -10.32 4.80
N LEU A 5 5.34 -9.66 3.80
CA LEU A 5 6.47 -8.75 3.98
C LEU A 5 6.13 -7.60 4.93
N LEU A 6 4.93 -7.04 4.81
CA LEU A 6 4.43 -6.01 5.74
C LEU A 6 4.30 -6.55 7.16
N THR A 7 3.78 -7.78 7.32
CA THR A 7 3.67 -8.44 8.62
C THR A 7 5.05 -8.65 9.25
N GLU A 8 5.99 -9.21 8.50
CA GLU A 8 7.35 -9.48 8.97
C GLU A 8 8.10 -8.18 9.34
N ALA A 9 8.00 -7.14 8.49
CA ALA A 9 8.60 -5.83 8.78
C ALA A 9 8.02 -5.20 10.07
N ARG A 10 6.69 -5.23 10.23
CA ARG A 10 6.03 -4.73 11.45
C ARG A 10 6.46 -5.49 12.70
N GLN A 11 6.48 -6.83 12.62
CA GLN A 11 6.85 -7.68 13.76
C GLN A 11 8.30 -7.49 14.16
N PHE A 12 9.20 -7.32 13.19
CA PHE A 12 10.62 -7.12 13.44
C PHE A 12 10.89 -5.89 14.32
N VAL A 13 10.23 -4.77 14.05
CA VAL A 13 10.39 -3.51 14.80
C VAL A 13 9.27 -3.27 15.80
N ASN A 14 8.46 -4.28 16.10
CA ASN A 14 7.29 -4.20 16.99
C ASN A 14 6.38 -2.99 16.68
N ALA A 15 6.09 -2.76 15.37
CA ALA A 15 5.20 -1.70 14.94
C ALA A 15 3.73 -2.14 15.03
N ASP A 16 2.86 -1.30 15.61
CA ASP A 16 1.42 -1.59 15.77
C ASP A 16 0.67 -1.57 14.44
N ALA A 17 1.08 -0.72 13.51
CA ALA A 17 0.46 -0.62 12.20
C ALA A 17 1.49 -0.45 11.07
N GLY A 18 1.04 -0.66 9.84
CA GLY A 18 1.84 -0.40 8.65
C GLY A 18 1.02 -0.48 7.38
N SER A 19 1.55 0.14 6.32
CA SER A 19 0.93 0.21 5.01
C SER A 19 1.96 0.11 3.91
N ILE A 20 1.58 -0.52 2.81
CA ILE A 20 2.30 -0.48 1.55
C ILE A 20 1.43 0.27 0.55
N TYR A 21 2.00 1.30 -0.04
CA TYR A 21 1.42 2.07 -1.13
C TYR A 21 2.12 1.74 -2.43
N ILE A 22 1.36 1.63 -3.51
CA ILE A 22 1.90 1.48 -4.87
C ILE A 22 1.65 2.76 -5.64
N LYS A 23 2.68 3.20 -6.37
CA LYS A 23 2.60 4.37 -7.23
C LYS A 23 1.80 4.06 -8.48
N GLU A 24 0.74 4.84 -8.74
CA GLU A 24 -0.04 4.85 -9.96
C GLU A 24 -0.10 6.27 -10.52
N GLY A 25 0.66 6.54 -11.56
CA GLY A 25 0.80 7.90 -12.11
C GLY A 25 1.40 8.88 -11.09
N ALA A 26 0.66 9.93 -10.73
CA ALA A 26 1.06 10.96 -9.79
C ALA A 26 0.55 10.71 -8.35
N GLU A 27 0.03 9.53 -8.06
CA GLU A 27 -0.57 9.19 -6.78
C GLU A 27 -0.01 7.89 -6.19
N LEU A 28 -0.11 7.78 -4.88
CA LEU A 28 0.12 6.55 -4.11
C LEU A 28 -1.24 5.98 -3.72
N LYS A 29 -1.50 4.73 -4.11
CA LYS A 29 -2.70 4.00 -3.70
C LYS A 29 -2.39 3.00 -2.62
N PHE A 30 -3.27 2.87 -1.63
CA PHE A 30 -3.19 1.83 -0.61
C PHE A 30 -3.32 0.45 -1.28
N SER A 31 -2.33 -0.41 -1.07
CA SER A 31 -2.38 -1.79 -1.55
C SER A 31 -2.54 -2.77 -0.40
N TYR A 32 -1.85 -2.52 0.71
CA TYR A 32 -1.92 -3.36 1.90
C TYR A 32 -1.84 -2.48 3.14
N THR A 33 -2.71 -2.74 4.10
CA THR A 33 -2.73 -2.04 5.38
C THR A 33 -3.00 -3.03 6.49
N GLN A 34 -2.24 -2.91 7.57
CA GLN A 34 -2.40 -3.67 8.80
C GLN A 34 -2.39 -2.72 9.99
N ASN A 35 -3.28 -2.96 10.95
CA ASN A 35 -3.32 -2.23 12.21
C ASN A 35 -3.82 -3.18 13.31
N GLU A 36 -2.94 -3.55 14.22
CA GLU A 36 -3.22 -4.56 15.23
C GLU A 36 -4.22 -4.04 16.27
N THR A 37 -4.10 -2.79 16.66
CA THR A 37 -5.01 -2.14 17.62
C THR A 37 -6.43 -2.04 17.05
N ILE A 38 -6.59 -1.66 15.80
CA ILE A 38 -7.92 -1.56 15.17
C ILE A 38 -8.46 -2.96 14.88
N ARG A 39 -7.63 -3.88 14.41
CA ARG A 39 -8.04 -5.28 14.13
C ARG A 39 -8.70 -5.92 15.34
N LYS A 40 -8.15 -5.71 16.55
CA LYS A 40 -8.72 -6.23 17.80
C LYS A 40 -10.09 -5.64 18.16
N LYS A 41 -10.40 -4.45 17.63
CA LYS A 41 -11.69 -3.77 17.89
C LYS A 41 -12.75 -4.08 16.83
N LEU A 42 -12.34 -4.63 15.68
CA LEU A 42 -13.28 -4.95 14.61
C LEU A 42 -14.00 -6.28 14.90
N PRO A 43 -15.30 -6.38 14.59
CA PRO A 43 -16.01 -7.65 14.58
C PRO A 43 -15.34 -8.64 13.62
N GLU A 44 -15.46 -9.94 13.94
CA GLU A 44 -14.90 -11.02 13.11
C GLU A 44 -15.41 -10.91 11.66
N GLY A 45 -14.51 -10.97 10.68
CA GLY A 45 -14.83 -10.87 9.25
C GLY A 45 -14.86 -9.46 8.66
N LYS A 46 -14.76 -8.37 9.45
CA LYS A 46 -14.63 -7.01 8.90
C LYS A 46 -13.18 -6.65 8.59
N LYS A 47 -12.93 -6.16 7.37
CA LYS A 47 -11.63 -5.63 6.93
C LYS A 47 -11.50 -4.13 7.22
N LEU A 48 -10.26 -3.68 7.38
CA LEU A 48 -9.94 -2.25 7.53
C LEU A 48 -10.29 -1.50 6.24
N ILE A 49 -11.10 -0.43 6.36
CA ILE A 49 -11.57 0.38 5.22
C ILE A 49 -10.53 1.48 4.93
N TYR A 50 -9.35 1.12 4.42
CA TYR A 50 -8.36 2.11 3.98
C TYR A 50 -8.17 2.14 2.46
N SER A 51 -8.90 1.32 1.70
CA SER A 51 -8.69 1.12 0.26
C SER A 51 -9.17 2.26 -0.65
N THR A 52 -9.79 3.30 -0.11
CA THR A 52 -10.44 4.37 -0.90
C THR A 52 -9.62 5.65 -1.02
N PHE A 53 -8.47 5.76 -0.36
CA PHE A 53 -7.70 7.00 -0.37
C PHE A 53 -6.48 6.89 -1.27
N ALA A 54 -6.32 7.86 -2.17
CA ALA A 54 -5.10 8.09 -2.92
C ALA A 54 -4.35 9.29 -2.33
N ILE A 55 -3.04 9.17 -2.20
CA ILE A 55 -2.18 10.23 -1.67
C ILE A 55 -1.39 10.83 -2.84
N PRO A 56 -1.53 12.12 -3.15
CA PRO A 56 -0.74 12.75 -4.19
C PRO A 56 0.77 12.70 -3.88
N ILE A 57 1.57 12.41 -4.91
CA ILE A 57 3.05 12.45 -4.81
C ILE A 57 3.49 13.91 -4.90
N ASN A 58 3.61 14.55 -3.75
CA ASN A 58 4.03 15.93 -3.60
C ASN A 58 4.70 16.13 -2.23
N GLU A 59 5.12 17.35 -1.95
CA GLU A 59 5.79 17.68 -0.68
C GLU A 59 4.86 17.75 0.54
N LYS A 60 3.53 17.77 0.35
CA LYS A 60 2.58 18.09 1.42
C LYS A 60 2.31 16.97 2.40
N SER A 61 2.43 15.72 1.99
CA SER A 61 2.21 14.56 2.86
C SER A 61 3.51 13.79 3.10
N ILE A 62 3.62 13.11 4.24
CA ILE A 62 4.80 12.32 4.62
C ILE A 62 5.10 11.25 3.57
N ALA A 63 4.09 10.47 3.16
CA ALA A 63 4.26 9.42 2.16
C ALA A 63 4.55 10.00 0.77
N GLY A 64 3.84 11.07 0.37
CA GLY A 64 4.06 11.78 -0.89
C GLY A 64 5.45 12.38 -0.99
N HIS A 65 5.94 13.00 0.07
CA HIS A 65 7.29 13.55 0.15
C HIS A 65 8.36 12.46 0.06
N ALA A 66 8.20 11.34 0.77
CA ALA A 66 9.10 10.20 0.67
C ALA A 66 9.14 9.62 -0.76
N ALA A 67 7.98 9.52 -1.43
CA ALA A 67 7.90 9.08 -2.81
C ALA A 67 8.54 10.06 -3.80
N LEU A 68 8.35 11.37 -3.59
CA LEU A 68 8.90 12.43 -4.43
C LEU A 68 10.42 12.51 -4.34
N THR A 69 10.93 12.51 -3.09
CA THR A 69 12.36 12.72 -2.82
C THR A 69 13.19 11.45 -2.83
N GLY A 70 12.54 10.29 -2.71
CA GLY A 70 13.22 9.02 -2.53
C GLY A 70 14.00 8.92 -1.22
N LYS A 71 13.68 9.72 -0.20
CA LYS A 71 14.35 9.73 1.10
C LYS A 71 13.52 9.01 2.15
N THR A 72 14.20 8.28 3.04
CA THR A 72 13.59 7.72 4.24
C THR A 72 13.28 8.83 5.24
N LEU A 73 12.14 8.72 5.92
CA LEU A 73 11.71 9.64 6.97
C LEU A 73 11.45 8.86 8.25
N ASN A 74 12.15 9.20 9.34
CA ASN A 74 11.95 8.61 10.66
C ASN A 74 11.48 9.69 11.64
N ILE A 75 10.18 9.71 11.91
CA ILE A 75 9.47 10.77 12.63
C ILE A 75 9.07 10.26 14.02
N LYS A 76 9.51 10.95 15.07
CA LYS A 76 9.20 10.63 16.46
C LYS A 76 7.74 10.90 16.82
N ASP A 77 7.21 12.01 16.34
CA ASP A 77 5.82 12.42 16.60
C ASP A 77 5.29 13.21 15.41
N VAL A 78 4.32 12.61 14.68
CA VAL A 78 3.73 13.21 13.47
C VAL A 78 2.85 14.44 13.77
N TYR A 79 2.46 14.62 15.05
CA TYR A 79 1.71 15.82 15.48
C TYR A 79 2.61 16.96 15.91
N ASN A 80 3.90 16.68 16.14
CA ASN A 80 4.93 17.65 16.53
C ASN A 80 6.11 17.53 15.57
N LEU A 81 5.88 17.85 14.31
CA LEU A 81 6.92 17.87 13.29
C LEU A 81 7.90 19.03 13.56
N GLN A 82 9.13 18.86 13.11
CA GLN A 82 10.15 19.91 13.21
C GLN A 82 9.75 21.11 12.34
N ASP A 83 10.10 22.33 12.81
CA ASP A 83 9.88 23.54 12.04
C ASP A 83 10.64 23.51 10.70
N GLY A 84 9.98 23.98 9.65
CA GLY A 84 10.58 24.07 8.30
C GLY A 84 10.51 22.81 7.45
N VAL A 85 9.94 21.68 7.93
CA VAL A 85 9.67 20.53 7.04
C VAL A 85 8.52 20.86 6.07
N PRO A 86 8.61 20.43 4.80
CA PRO A 86 7.60 20.78 3.80
C PRO A 86 6.31 19.96 3.91
N TYR A 87 6.33 18.83 4.63
CA TYR A 87 5.21 17.91 4.76
C TYR A 87 4.46 18.09 6.08
N SER A 88 3.21 17.67 6.10
CA SER A 88 2.35 17.62 7.27
C SER A 88 1.70 16.25 7.43
N PHE A 89 1.16 15.98 8.62
CA PHE A 89 0.38 14.79 8.90
C PHE A 89 -1.11 15.11 8.76
N ASP A 90 -1.81 14.30 7.93
CA ASP A 90 -3.26 14.40 7.81
C ASP A 90 -3.94 13.64 8.95
N ARG A 91 -4.62 14.40 9.82
CA ARG A 91 -5.29 13.87 11.02
C ARG A 91 -6.61 13.15 10.72
N GLN A 92 -7.16 13.32 9.53
CA GLN A 92 -8.45 12.72 9.16
C GLN A 92 -8.45 11.20 9.30
N TYR A 93 -7.32 10.54 9.01
CA TYR A 93 -7.19 9.09 9.19
C TYR A 93 -7.32 8.67 10.66
N ASP A 94 -6.71 9.40 11.57
CA ASP A 94 -6.78 9.14 13.01
C ASP A 94 -8.20 9.40 13.55
N GLU A 95 -8.85 10.46 13.07
CA GLU A 95 -10.22 10.84 13.46
C GLU A 95 -11.23 9.77 13.02
N ILE A 96 -11.17 9.35 11.77
CA ILE A 96 -12.08 8.33 11.21
C ILE A 96 -11.87 6.97 11.89
N SER A 97 -10.61 6.58 12.07
CA SER A 97 -10.27 5.25 12.61
C SER A 97 -10.27 5.19 14.13
N ARG A 98 -10.34 6.33 14.81
CA ARG A 98 -10.14 6.48 16.26
C ARG A 98 -8.82 5.83 16.70
N TYR A 99 -7.81 5.96 15.86
CA TYR A 99 -6.44 5.50 16.10
C TYR A 99 -5.53 6.70 16.27
N ARG A 100 -4.59 6.62 17.20
CA ARG A 100 -3.61 7.69 17.41
C ARG A 100 -2.27 7.32 16.79
N THR A 101 -1.96 7.91 15.67
CA THR A 101 -0.63 7.86 15.07
C THR A 101 0.32 8.77 15.84
N LYS A 102 1.51 8.27 16.20
CA LYS A 102 2.54 9.07 16.85
C LYS A 102 3.88 8.90 16.14
N SER A 103 4.59 7.81 16.33
CA SER A 103 5.83 7.57 15.61
C SER A 103 5.57 6.96 14.24
N MET A 104 6.39 7.34 13.26
CA MET A 104 6.24 6.87 11.89
C MET A 104 7.60 6.76 11.22
N ILE A 105 7.83 5.63 10.53
CA ILE A 105 8.97 5.51 9.63
C ILE A 105 8.48 5.17 8.23
N THR A 106 9.03 5.85 7.22
CA THR A 106 8.56 5.78 5.84
C THR A 106 9.73 5.51 4.90
N PHE A 107 9.67 4.41 4.16
CA PHE A 107 10.69 4.00 3.19
C PHE A 107 10.14 4.05 1.77
N PRO A 108 10.80 4.73 0.82
CA PRO A 108 10.46 4.62 -0.59
C PRO A 108 10.83 3.22 -1.13
N LEU A 109 9.92 2.59 -1.85
CA LEU A 109 10.17 1.35 -2.58
C LEU A 109 10.81 1.70 -3.92
N LYS A 110 12.07 1.32 -4.11
CA LYS A 110 12.84 1.70 -5.30
C LYS A 110 13.15 0.49 -6.17
N THR A 111 13.04 0.67 -7.48
CA THR A 111 13.58 -0.28 -8.45
C THR A 111 15.10 -0.31 -8.39
N HIS A 112 15.71 -1.28 -9.06
CA HIS A 112 17.17 -1.34 -9.25
C HIS A 112 17.75 -0.13 -9.98
N ARG A 113 16.91 0.65 -10.69
CA ARG A 113 17.29 1.90 -11.39
C ARG A 113 17.16 3.13 -10.51
N GLY A 114 16.64 2.98 -9.28
CA GLY A 114 16.40 4.08 -8.36
C GLY A 114 15.02 4.75 -8.49
N ASP A 115 14.17 4.31 -9.42
CA ASP A 115 12.82 4.84 -9.58
C ASP A 115 11.94 4.43 -8.40
N VAL A 116 11.21 5.38 -7.83
CA VAL A 116 10.26 5.09 -6.76
C VAL A 116 8.95 4.56 -7.34
N ILE A 117 8.58 3.33 -6.94
CA ILE A 117 7.37 2.61 -7.37
C ILE A 117 6.35 2.43 -6.27
N GLY A 118 6.64 2.88 -5.07
CA GLY A 118 5.76 2.79 -3.92
C GLY A 118 6.41 3.30 -2.65
N VAL A 119 5.72 3.10 -1.53
CA VAL A 119 6.18 3.48 -0.19
C VAL A 119 5.78 2.41 0.82
N LEU A 120 6.70 2.01 1.69
CA LEU A 120 6.44 1.25 2.91
C LEU A 120 6.39 2.23 4.08
N GLN A 121 5.33 2.17 4.87
CA GLN A 121 5.15 3.00 6.05
C GLN A 121 4.86 2.13 7.26
N LEU A 122 5.64 2.25 8.33
CA LEU A 122 5.41 1.60 9.62
C LEU A 122 5.05 2.66 10.65
N ILE A 123 4.12 2.31 11.53
CA ILE A 123 3.46 3.27 12.43
C ILE A 123 3.47 2.71 13.84
N ASN A 124 3.82 3.57 14.80
CA ASN A 124 3.81 3.31 16.24
C ASN A 124 4.67 2.10 16.63
N ALA A 125 5.99 2.30 16.66
CA ALA A 125 6.90 1.35 17.30
C ALA A 125 6.55 1.27 18.80
N LEU A 126 6.46 0.05 19.34
CA LEU A 126 6.08 -0.21 20.72
C LEU A 126 7.27 -0.77 21.53
N ASP A 127 7.46 -0.25 22.74
CA ASP A 127 8.35 -0.85 23.72
C ASP A 127 7.75 -2.10 24.38
N LYS A 128 8.44 -2.68 25.35
CA LYS A 128 8.01 -3.88 26.09
C LYS A 128 6.74 -3.63 26.90
N ASP A 129 6.50 -2.38 27.32
CA ASP A 129 5.35 -1.94 28.09
C ASP A 129 4.21 -1.42 27.21
N LYS A 130 4.34 -1.57 25.88
CA LYS A 130 3.39 -1.11 24.84
C LYS A 130 3.27 0.42 24.74
N ASN A 131 4.25 1.17 25.23
CA ASN A 131 4.30 2.60 24.98
C ASN A 131 4.83 2.85 23.57
N ILE A 132 4.30 3.90 22.91
CA ILE A 132 4.75 4.28 21.59
C ILE A 132 6.09 5.01 21.73
N ILE A 133 7.11 4.48 21.06
CA ILE A 133 8.46 5.03 21.00
C ILE A 133 8.82 5.40 19.55
N ARG A 134 9.93 6.15 19.37
CA ARG A 134 10.54 6.38 18.05
C ARG A 134 11.10 5.07 17.51
N PHE A 135 11.04 4.88 16.19
CA PHE A 135 11.80 3.78 15.55
C PHE A 135 13.30 3.98 15.76
N ALA A 136 13.97 2.91 16.14
CA ALA A 136 15.41 2.94 16.35
C ALA A 136 16.15 3.11 15.01
N GLU A 137 17.20 3.91 15.00
CA GLU A 137 17.98 4.14 13.77
C GLU A 137 18.76 2.86 13.37
N GLU A 138 19.10 2.02 14.34
CA GLU A 138 19.72 0.72 14.13
C GLU A 138 18.84 -0.27 13.38
N ASP A 139 17.52 -0.10 13.42
CA ASP A 139 16.56 -0.96 12.73
C ASP A 139 16.37 -0.53 11.26
N GLU A 140 16.76 0.68 10.87
CA GLU A 140 16.54 1.20 9.52
C GLU A 140 17.13 0.31 8.41
N PRO A 141 18.36 -0.24 8.52
CA PRO A 141 18.90 -1.15 7.52
C PRO A 141 18.07 -2.42 7.33
N PHE A 142 17.50 -2.95 8.40
CA PHE A 142 16.62 -4.13 8.33
C PHE A 142 15.28 -3.82 7.68
N ILE A 143 14.66 -2.69 8.06
CA ILE A 143 13.41 -2.23 7.42
C ILE A 143 13.64 -1.96 5.93
N MET A 144 14.79 -1.37 5.59
CA MET A 144 15.18 -1.15 4.18
C MET A 144 15.28 -2.48 3.42
N HIS A 145 15.75 -3.56 4.05
CA HIS A 145 15.75 -4.88 3.42
C HIS A 145 14.32 -5.37 3.09
N PHE A 146 13.37 -5.20 4.00
CA PHE A 146 11.96 -5.51 3.72
C PHE A 146 11.38 -4.62 2.60
N ALA A 147 11.72 -3.32 2.61
CA ALA A 147 11.29 -2.38 1.57
C ALA A 147 11.86 -2.78 0.19
N ASN A 148 13.11 -3.17 0.11
CA ASN A 148 13.74 -3.65 -1.13
C ASN A 148 13.06 -4.95 -1.64
N ASN A 149 12.77 -5.89 -0.76
CA ASN A 149 12.05 -7.11 -1.14
C ASN A 149 10.62 -6.81 -1.61
N ALA A 150 9.94 -5.86 -0.98
CA ALA A 150 8.64 -5.39 -1.42
C ALA A 150 8.73 -4.71 -2.80
N ALA A 151 9.75 -3.88 -3.03
CA ALA A 151 9.98 -3.25 -4.33
C ALA A 151 10.18 -4.29 -5.45
N ILE A 152 11.02 -5.31 -5.21
CA ILE A 152 11.23 -6.40 -6.16
C ILE A 152 9.92 -7.12 -6.47
N ALA A 153 9.10 -7.39 -5.47
CA ALA A 153 7.81 -8.06 -5.65
C ALA A 153 6.83 -7.21 -6.49
N VAL A 154 6.75 -5.90 -6.21
CA VAL A 154 5.94 -4.95 -6.97
C VAL A 154 6.44 -4.84 -8.41
N GLU A 155 7.74 -4.66 -8.62
CA GLU A 155 8.35 -4.54 -9.95
C GLU A 155 8.05 -5.78 -10.81
N ARG A 156 8.20 -6.99 -10.23
CA ARG A 156 7.85 -8.24 -10.93
C ARG A 156 6.37 -8.31 -11.31
N ALA A 157 5.46 -7.93 -10.40
CA ALA A 157 4.03 -7.91 -10.69
C ALA A 157 3.70 -6.91 -11.81
N MET A 158 4.29 -5.72 -11.78
CA MET A 158 4.13 -4.72 -12.84
C MET A 158 4.65 -5.21 -14.19
N MET A 159 5.83 -5.85 -14.22
CA MET A 159 6.41 -6.44 -15.44
C MET A 159 5.50 -7.54 -16.00
N THR A 160 5.04 -8.46 -15.18
CA THR A 160 4.13 -9.54 -15.60
C THR A 160 2.85 -8.97 -16.21
N ARG A 161 2.23 -8.00 -15.54
CA ARG A 161 1.04 -7.31 -16.06
C ARG A 161 1.32 -6.63 -17.41
N ALA A 162 2.46 -5.95 -17.54
CA ALA A 162 2.84 -5.29 -18.79
C ALA A 162 3.04 -6.29 -19.94
N ILE A 163 3.64 -7.46 -19.67
CA ILE A 163 3.82 -8.54 -20.65
C ILE A 163 2.45 -9.06 -21.10
N ILE A 164 1.55 -9.38 -20.16
CA ILE A 164 0.20 -9.88 -20.47
C ILE A 164 -0.55 -8.88 -21.35
N LEU A 165 -0.54 -7.59 -20.97
CA LEU A 165 -1.23 -6.56 -21.77
C LEU A 165 -0.63 -6.39 -23.17
N ARG A 166 0.69 -6.54 -23.33
CA ARG A 166 1.34 -6.52 -24.66
C ARG A 166 0.94 -7.75 -25.47
N MET A 167 0.88 -8.93 -24.86
CA MET A 167 0.44 -10.14 -25.56
C MET A 167 -1.01 -10.04 -26.03
N ILE A 168 -1.91 -9.48 -25.20
CA ILE A 168 -3.30 -9.21 -25.59
C ILE A 168 -3.34 -8.28 -26.80
N ARG A 169 -2.59 -7.15 -26.76
CA ARG A 169 -2.52 -6.22 -27.89
C ARG A 169 -1.96 -6.86 -29.17
N MET A 170 -0.96 -7.73 -29.04
CA MET A 170 -0.40 -8.45 -30.19
C MET A 170 -1.41 -9.42 -30.80
N ALA A 171 -2.21 -10.10 -29.96
CA ALA A 171 -3.29 -10.97 -30.41
C ALA A 171 -4.39 -10.15 -31.13
N GLU A 172 -4.75 -8.98 -30.61
CA GLU A 172 -5.71 -8.05 -31.24
C GLU A 172 -5.24 -7.57 -32.62
N LEU A 173 -3.93 -7.29 -32.78
CA LEU A 173 -3.36 -6.87 -34.05
C LEU A 173 -3.36 -7.97 -35.11
N ARG A 174 -3.36 -9.26 -34.70
CA ARG A 174 -3.39 -10.40 -35.62
C ARG A 174 -4.77 -10.61 -36.25
N ASP A 175 -5.85 -10.28 -35.54
CA ASP A 175 -7.22 -10.30 -36.05
C ASP A 175 -8.06 -9.19 -35.41
N PRO A 176 -7.99 -7.95 -35.96
CA PRO A 176 -8.65 -6.78 -35.34
C PRO A 176 -10.16 -6.85 -35.31
N LYS A 177 -10.79 -7.66 -36.20
CA LYS A 177 -12.25 -7.74 -36.31
C LYS A 177 -12.88 -8.75 -35.35
N GLU A 178 -12.16 -9.83 -35.02
CA GLU A 178 -12.70 -10.92 -34.21
C GLU A 178 -12.10 -10.95 -32.79
N THR A 179 -10.78 -10.75 -32.66
CA THR A 179 -10.10 -11.05 -31.40
C THR A 179 -10.34 -9.98 -30.33
N GLY A 180 -10.22 -8.69 -30.65
CA GLY A 180 -10.35 -7.62 -29.66
C GLY A 180 -11.77 -7.47 -29.12
N ALA A 181 -12.75 -7.41 -30.00
CA ALA A 181 -14.17 -7.30 -29.63
C ALA A 181 -14.66 -8.59 -28.92
N HIS A 182 -14.18 -9.76 -29.33
CA HIS A 182 -14.53 -11.03 -28.71
C HIS A 182 -13.94 -11.13 -27.29
N VAL A 183 -12.65 -10.83 -27.10
CA VAL A 183 -12.00 -10.87 -25.78
C VAL A 183 -12.65 -9.89 -24.82
N ASN A 184 -12.96 -8.67 -25.25
CA ASN A 184 -13.65 -7.68 -24.42
C ASN A 184 -15.07 -8.12 -24.05
N ARG A 185 -15.82 -8.74 -24.96
CA ARG A 185 -17.13 -9.30 -24.65
C ARG A 185 -17.03 -10.46 -23.67
N VAL A 186 -16.11 -11.40 -23.89
CA VAL A 186 -15.89 -12.53 -22.98
C VAL A 186 -15.49 -12.05 -21.60
N ALA A 187 -14.60 -11.07 -21.51
CA ALA A 187 -14.20 -10.48 -20.22
C ALA A 187 -15.42 -9.84 -19.51
N ALA A 188 -16.22 -9.04 -20.22
CA ALA A 188 -17.41 -8.41 -19.66
C ALA A 188 -18.43 -9.45 -19.17
N TYR A 189 -18.73 -10.47 -19.96
CA TYR A 189 -19.62 -11.55 -19.56
C TYR A 189 -19.08 -12.35 -18.38
N SER A 190 -17.78 -12.59 -18.34
CA SER A 190 -17.15 -13.32 -17.20
C SER A 190 -17.29 -12.56 -15.90
N VAL A 191 -17.12 -11.24 -15.91
CA VAL A 191 -17.34 -10.38 -14.74
C VAL A 191 -18.79 -10.43 -14.32
N GLU A 192 -19.75 -10.22 -15.22
CA GLU A 192 -21.18 -10.23 -14.92
C GLU A 192 -21.67 -11.58 -14.38
N ILE A 193 -21.17 -12.68 -14.95
CA ILE A 193 -21.47 -14.03 -14.46
C ILE A 193 -20.91 -14.24 -13.06
N TYR A 194 -19.66 -13.81 -12.83
CA TYR A 194 -19.01 -13.93 -11.53
C TYR A 194 -19.74 -13.10 -10.46
N GLU A 195 -20.06 -11.86 -10.76
CA GLU A 195 -20.81 -10.96 -9.86
C GLU A 195 -22.18 -11.55 -9.51
N THR A 196 -22.92 -12.02 -10.52
CA THR A 196 -24.21 -12.67 -10.32
C THR A 196 -24.11 -13.92 -9.47
N TRP A 197 -23.11 -14.77 -9.74
CA TRP A 197 -22.85 -15.97 -8.97
C TRP A 197 -22.46 -15.64 -7.53
N ALA A 198 -21.61 -14.67 -7.33
CA ALA A 198 -21.14 -14.24 -6.01
C ALA A 198 -22.28 -13.70 -5.15
N LEU A 199 -23.17 -12.87 -5.74
CA LEU A 199 -24.38 -12.38 -5.08
C LEU A 199 -25.32 -13.52 -4.69
N GLN A 200 -25.53 -14.51 -5.58
CA GLN A 200 -26.35 -15.70 -5.26
C GLN A 200 -25.74 -16.54 -4.12
N LYS A 201 -24.43 -16.50 -3.96
CA LYS A 201 -23.70 -17.18 -2.84
C LYS A 201 -23.64 -16.34 -1.56
N GLY A 202 -24.24 -15.14 -1.57
CA GLY A 202 -24.24 -14.24 -0.41
C GLY A 202 -22.91 -13.56 -0.16
N ILE A 203 -22.02 -13.51 -1.17
CA ILE A 203 -20.76 -12.78 -1.08
C ILE A 203 -21.11 -11.30 -1.19
N PRO A 204 -20.71 -10.45 -0.23
CA PRO A 204 -21.00 -9.01 -0.26
C PRO A 204 -20.36 -8.35 -1.49
N GLU A 205 -21.06 -7.41 -2.12
CA GLU A 205 -20.62 -6.69 -3.33
C GLU A 205 -19.21 -6.06 -3.16
N LYS A 206 -18.85 -5.66 -1.95
CA LYS A 206 -17.52 -5.11 -1.59
C LYS A 206 -16.37 -6.13 -1.61
N GLU A 207 -16.67 -7.42 -1.71
CA GLU A 207 -15.66 -8.51 -1.78
C GLU A 207 -15.53 -9.06 -3.20
N ILE A 208 -16.36 -8.59 -4.14
CA ILE A 208 -16.40 -9.04 -5.53
C ILE A 208 -15.38 -8.27 -6.40
N ASN A 209 -14.87 -7.11 -5.93
CA ASN A 209 -13.87 -6.26 -6.62
C ASN A 209 -12.46 -6.43 -6.07
#